data_09385143ba4a3448e9e4d5b148af88cd
#
_entry.id   09385143ba4a3448e9e4d5b148af88cd
#
_cell.length_a   1.000
_cell.length_b   1.000
_cell.length_c   1.000
_cell.angle_alpha   90.00
_cell.angle_beta   90.00
_cell.angle_gamma   90.00
#
_symmetry.space_group_name_H-M   'P 1'
#
loop_
_entity.id
_entity.type
_entity.pdbx_description
1 polymer ?
#
loop_
_entity_poly.entity_id
_entity_poly.type
_entity_poly.pdbx_seq_one_letter_code
_entity_poly.pdbx_strand_id
1 'polypeptide(L)'
;MTKYNELREKHQKEVNDFPMGFAFSDKQFEEQMQKLGLNPDDTSKVISIGGGGFIRKTDLKAFEEMFERHSKEMNEAIANDKTGEGFIKEMFLFELANHEYSYTHELEDTLEALDLTKEQVRNDQRLKHGLLLAINSIDE
;
A
#
# COMPACT_ATOMS: atom_id res chain seq x y z
N MET A 1 7.17 -17.64 4.03
CA MET A 1 6.60 -16.30 3.77
C MET A 1 5.10 -16.33 4.03
N THR A 2 4.55 -15.33 4.70
CA THR A 2 3.11 -15.27 4.97
C THR A 2 2.33 -14.90 3.71
N LYS A 3 1.04 -15.21 3.70
CA LYS A 3 0.15 -14.82 2.59
C LYS A 3 0.07 -13.30 2.45
N TYR A 4 0.10 -12.59 3.58
CA TYR A 4 0.12 -11.12 3.55
C TYR A 4 1.36 -10.60 2.85
N ASN A 5 2.55 -11.11 3.18
CA ASN A 5 3.79 -10.70 2.54
C ASN A 5 3.80 -11.03 1.04
N GLU A 6 3.29 -12.19 0.67
CA GLU A 6 3.18 -12.58 -0.74
C GLU A 6 2.31 -11.59 -1.52
N LEU A 7 1.15 -11.24 -0.98
CA LEU A 7 0.24 -10.30 -1.62
C LEU A 7 0.85 -8.91 -1.70
N ARG A 8 1.47 -8.46 -0.60
CA ARG A 8 2.14 -7.17 -0.54
C ARG A 8 3.27 -7.05 -1.56
N GLU A 9 4.10 -8.07 -1.68
CA GLU A 9 5.20 -8.09 -2.64
C GLU A 9 4.69 -8.12 -4.09
N LYS A 10 3.63 -8.87 -4.34
CA LYS A 10 2.97 -8.91 -5.66
C LYS A 10 2.48 -7.50 -6.04
N HIS A 11 1.80 -6.84 -5.13
CA HIS A 11 1.28 -5.48 -5.38
C HIS A 11 2.42 -4.48 -5.57
N GLN A 12 3.47 -4.57 -4.76
CA GLN A 12 4.62 -3.69 -4.87
C GLN A 12 5.32 -3.85 -6.22
N LYS A 13 5.47 -5.10 -6.68
CA LYS A 13 6.06 -5.37 -8.00
C LYS A 13 5.24 -4.76 -9.12
N GLU A 14 3.91 -4.88 -9.07
CA GLU A 14 3.03 -4.28 -10.06
C GLU A 14 3.16 -2.75 -10.10
N VAL A 15 3.25 -2.11 -8.93
CA VAL A 15 3.47 -0.67 -8.84
C VAL A 15 4.84 -0.30 -9.42
N ASN A 16 5.88 -1.06 -9.08
CA ASN A 16 7.24 -0.79 -9.55
C ASN A 16 7.37 -0.97 -11.07
N ASP A 17 6.61 -1.88 -11.64
CA ASP A 17 6.61 -2.15 -13.10
C ASP A 17 5.72 -1.17 -13.87
N PHE A 18 4.90 -0.38 -13.20
CA PHE A 18 4.02 0.59 -13.86
C PHE A 18 4.84 1.77 -14.41
N PRO A 19 4.54 2.25 -15.63
CA PRO A 19 5.29 3.38 -16.22
C PRO A 19 5.09 4.67 -15.44
N MET A 20 6.10 5.08 -14.70
CA MET A 20 6.10 6.29 -13.88
C MET A 20 7.42 7.03 -14.01
N GLY A 21 7.38 8.35 -13.84
CA GLY A 21 8.58 9.16 -13.70
C GLY A 21 8.64 9.78 -12.30
N PHE A 22 9.85 10.00 -11.81
CA PHE A 22 10.10 10.68 -10.55
C PHE A 22 11.14 11.75 -10.77
N ALA A 23 10.84 12.98 -10.39
CA ALA A 23 11.75 14.11 -10.62
C ALA A 23 11.66 15.13 -9.49
N PHE A 24 12.85 15.55 -9.04
CA PHE A 24 13.02 16.60 -8.03
C PHE A 24 13.83 17.76 -8.57
N SER A 25 14.15 17.74 -9.87
CA SER A 25 14.86 18.81 -10.58
C SER A 25 14.41 18.82 -12.04
N ASP A 26 14.68 19.92 -12.73
CA ASP A 26 14.35 20.04 -14.16
C ASP A 26 15.08 19.01 -15.00
N LYS A 27 16.33 18.73 -14.69
CA LYS A 27 17.11 17.74 -15.41
C LYS A 27 16.52 16.34 -15.26
N GLN A 28 16.14 15.97 -14.03
CA GLN A 28 15.50 14.67 -13.77
C GLN A 28 14.17 14.58 -14.50
N PHE A 29 13.40 15.67 -14.50
CA PHE A 29 12.12 15.72 -15.21
C PHE A 29 12.30 15.44 -16.70
N GLU A 30 13.26 16.08 -17.35
CA GLU A 30 13.54 15.85 -18.75
C GLU A 30 13.93 14.39 -19.04
N GLU A 31 14.79 13.81 -18.21
CA GLU A 31 15.21 12.42 -18.33
C GLU A 31 14.04 11.46 -18.18
N GLN A 32 13.17 11.70 -17.19
CA GLN A 32 12.03 10.84 -16.94
C GLN A 32 10.96 10.97 -18.03
N MET A 33 10.76 12.17 -18.56
CA MET A 33 9.85 12.38 -19.70
C MET A 33 10.31 11.57 -20.92
N GLN A 34 11.58 11.58 -21.22
CA GLN A 34 12.16 10.80 -22.32
C GLN A 34 11.96 9.30 -22.09
N LYS A 35 12.14 8.84 -20.85
CA LYS A 35 11.91 7.45 -20.47
C LYS A 35 10.48 7.03 -20.71
N LEU A 36 9.51 7.94 -20.54
CA LEU A 36 8.10 7.70 -20.81
C LEU A 36 7.72 7.87 -22.27
N GLY A 37 8.69 8.16 -23.14
CA GLY A 37 8.45 8.35 -24.57
C GLY A 37 7.87 9.73 -24.92
N LEU A 38 8.06 10.71 -24.05
CA LEU A 38 7.54 12.06 -24.21
C LEU A 38 8.67 13.07 -24.40
N ASN A 39 8.34 14.23 -25.01
CA ASN A 39 9.24 15.36 -25.04
C ASN A 39 9.17 16.12 -23.72
N PRO A 40 10.26 16.75 -23.26
CA PRO A 40 10.24 17.54 -22.02
C PRO A 40 9.16 18.65 -22.00
N ASP A 41 8.76 19.14 -23.17
CA ASP A 41 7.75 20.19 -23.28
C ASP A 41 6.31 19.67 -23.20
N ASP A 42 6.11 18.34 -23.22
CA ASP A 42 4.78 17.71 -23.22
C ASP A 42 4.16 17.68 -21.82
N THR A 43 4.29 18.78 -21.06
CA THR A 43 3.82 18.86 -19.66
C THR A 43 2.31 18.65 -19.53
N SER A 44 1.55 18.96 -20.58
CA SER A 44 0.09 18.75 -20.58
C SER A 44 -0.30 17.28 -20.71
N LYS A 45 0.65 16.39 -21.05
CA LYS A 45 0.40 14.96 -21.25
C LYS A 45 0.65 14.12 -20.00
N VAL A 46 1.06 14.74 -18.92
CA VAL A 46 1.36 14.05 -17.65
C VAL A 46 0.54 14.62 -16.51
N ILE A 47 0.38 13.82 -15.47
CA ILE A 47 -0.32 14.20 -14.25
C ILE A 47 0.51 13.78 -13.03
N SER A 48 0.58 14.65 -12.04
CA SER A 48 1.28 14.37 -10.78
C SER A 48 0.51 13.34 -9.95
N ILE A 49 1.25 12.41 -9.35
CA ILE A 49 0.71 11.42 -8.41
C ILE A 49 1.24 11.60 -6.99
N GLY A 50 1.95 12.74 -6.73
CA GLY A 50 2.52 13.04 -5.43
C GLY A 50 3.95 12.52 -5.27
N GLY A 51 4.66 13.02 -4.25
CA GLY A 51 6.01 12.56 -3.94
C GLY A 51 7.03 12.73 -5.06
N GLY A 52 6.84 13.73 -5.95
CA GLY A 52 7.70 13.92 -7.11
C GLY A 52 7.39 12.98 -8.27
N GLY A 53 6.39 12.11 -8.12
CA GLY A 53 5.98 11.16 -9.14
C GLY A 53 4.97 11.71 -10.12
N PHE A 54 4.99 11.19 -11.34
CA PHE A 54 4.01 11.52 -12.37
C PHE A 54 3.84 10.37 -13.34
N ILE A 55 2.69 10.33 -13.99
CA ILE A 55 2.37 9.33 -15.02
C ILE A 55 1.82 10.04 -16.26
N ARG A 56 1.80 9.34 -17.38
CA ARG A 56 1.11 9.85 -18.56
C ARG A 56 -0.39 9.86 -18.31
N LYS A 57 -1.08 10.90 -18.76
CA LYS A 57 -2.54 10.99 -18.61
C LYS A 57 -3.26 9.80 -19.26
N THR A 58 -2.69 9.27 -20.35
CA THR A 58 -3.24 8.09 -21.01
C THR A 58 -3.20 6.83 -20.15
N ASP A 59 -2.35 6.80 -19.12
CA ASP A 59 -2.21 5.67 -18.22
C ASP A 59 -3.01 5.84 -16.93
N LEU A 60 -3.68 6.98 -16.74
CA LEU A 60 -4.40 7.29 -15.49
C LEU A 60 -5.46 6.23 -15.16
N LYS A 61 -6.25 5.84 -16.13
CA LYS A 61 -7.29 4.83 -15.92
C LYS A 61 -6.70 3.49 -15.48
N ALA A 62 -5.65 3.04 -16.16
CA ALA A 62 -4.98 1.79 -15.81
C ALA A 62 -4.34 1.87 -14.41
N PHE A 63 -3.80 3.04 -14.07
CA PHE A 63 -3.22 3.29 -12.73
C PHE A 63 -4.29 3.17 -11.64
N GLU A 64 -5.44 3.83 -11.83
CA GLU A 64 -6.54 3.76 -10.88
C GLU A 64 -7.11 2.34 -10.76
N GLU A 65 -7.30 1.65 -11.88
CA GLU A 65 -7.79 0.27 -11.89
C GLU A 65 -6.83 -0.70 -11.17
N MET A 66 -5.53 -0.47 -11.28
CA MET A 66 -4.54 -1.27 -10.57
C MET A 66 -4.74 -1.18 -9.05
N PHE A 67 -4.88 0.04 -8.51
CA PHE A 67 -5.08 0.23 -7.08
C PHE A 67 -6.45 -0.25 -6.61
N GLU A 68 -7.50 -0.11 -7.43
CA GLU A 68 -8.82 -0.67 -7.11
C GLU A 68 -8.75 -2.20 -7.00
N ARG A 69 -8.03 -2.85 -7.90
CA ARG A 69 -7.83 -4.30 -7.86
C ARG A 69 -7.03 -4.72 -6.64
N HIS A 70 -5.98 -3.96 -6.29
CA HIS A 70 -5.20 -4.23 -5.08
C HIS A 70 -6.07 -4.15 -3.83
N SER A 71 -6.92 -3.13 -3.72
CA SER A 71 -7.84 -2.99 -2.60
C SER A 71 -8.83 -4.14 -2.53
N LYS A 72 -9.35 -4.56 -3.66
CA LYS A 72 -10.28 -5.68 -3.74
C LYS A 72 -9.62 -6.99 -3.29
N GLU A 73 -8.41 -7.26 -3.77
CA GLU A 73 -7.67 -8.46 -3.38
C GLU A 73 -7.37 -8.48 -1.88
N MET A 74 -6.99 -7.34 -1.31
CA MET A 74 -6.76 -7.20 0.12
C MET A 74 -8.04 -7.45 0.91
N ASN A 75 -9.14 -6.83 0.51
CA ASN A 75 -10.43 -6.98 1.18
C ASN A 75 -10.95 -8.42 1.12
N GLU A 76 -10.75 -9.10 -0.01
CA GLU A 76 -11.13 -10.50 -0.16
C GLU A 76 -10.30 -11.41 0.77
N ALA A 77 -9.00 -11.16 0.88
CA ALA A 77 -8.13 -11.92 1.78
C ALA A 77 -8.57 -11.75 3.24
N ILE A 78 -8.91 -10.52 3.63
CA ILE A 78 -9.42 -10.23 4.98
C ILE A 78 -10.77 -10.94 5.19
N ALA A 79 -11.67 -10.87 4.22
CA ALA A 79 -12.98 -11.49 4.31
C ALA A 79 -12.90 -13.03 4.41
N ASN A 80 -11.89 -13.64 3.78
CA ASN A 80 -11.71 -15.08 3.81
C ASN A 80 -11.14 -15.61 5.14
N ASP A 81 -10.59 -14.74 5.97
CA ASP A 81 -10.12 -15.12 7.29
C ASP A 81 -11.28 -15.03 8.27
N LYS A 82 -11.87 -16.17 8.59
CA LYS A 82 -13.09 -16.24 9.41
C LYS A 82 -12.85 -16.06 10.90
N THR A 83 -11.62 -16.24 11.36
CA THR A 83 -11.28 -16.19 12.80
C THR A 83 -10.47 -14.98 13.19
N GLY A 84 -9.71 -14.40 12.25
CA GLY A 84 -8.73 -13.34 12.53
C GLY A 84 -7.34 -13.88 12.88
N GLU A 85 -7.19 -15.19 12.95
CA GLU A 85 -5.92 -15.84 13.35
C GLU A 85 -4.97 -16.12 12.18
N GLY A 86 -5.43 -15.92 10.96
CA GLY A 86 -4.65 -16.16 9.74
C GLY A 86 -4.15 -14.85 9.12
N PHE A 87 -4.69 -14.53 7.94
CA PHE A 87 -4.28 -13.34 7.18
C PHE A 87 -4.36 -12.04 7.99
N ILE A 88 -5.41 -11.88 8.77
CA ILE A 88 -5.62 -10.67 9.58
C ILE A 88 -4.50 -10.52 10.61
N LYS A 89 -4.16 -11.59 11.34
CA LYS A 89 -3.04 -11.57 12.28
C LYS A 89 -1.73 -11.26 11.55
N GLU A 90 -1.49 -11.87 10.41
CA GLU A 90 -0.27 -11.66 9.60
C GLU A 90 -0.10 -10.20 9.19
N MET A 91 -1.17 -9.58 8.69
CA MET A 91 -1.11 -8.18 8.25
C MET A 91 -0.83 -7.23 9.41
N PHE A 92 -1.46 -7.45 10.58
CA PHE A 92 -1.19 -6.63 11.75
C PHE A 92 0.23 -6.83 12.27
N LEU A 93 0.72 -8.07 12.32
CA LEU A 93 2.10 -8.34 12.75
C LEU A 93 3.11 -7.59 11.90
N PHE A 94 2.96 -7.67 10.59
CA PHE A 94 3.88 -7.02 9.67
C PHE A 94 3.84 -5.49 9.83
N GLU A 95 2.65 -4.90 9.83
CA GLU A 95 2.52 -3.44 9.86
C GLU A 95 2.87 -2.86 11.24
N LEU A 96 2.56 -3.58 12.32
CA LEU A 96 2.99 -3.17 13.66
C LEU A 96 4.52 -3.12 13.75
N ALA A 97 5.20 -4.13 13.22
CA ALA A 97 6.66 -4.17 13.20
C ALA A 97 7.23 -3.06 12.30
N ASN A 98 6.61 -2.86 11.13
CA ASN A 98 7.04 -1.85 10.16
C ASN A 98 6.91 -0.43 10.70
N HIS A 99 5.93 -0.17 11.57
CA HIS A 99 5.68 1.13 12.17
C HIS A 99 6.17 1.24 13.62
N GLU A 100 7.09 0.36 14.00
CA GLU A 100 7.81 0.42 15.29
C GLU A 100 6.90 0.43 16.52
N TYR A 101 5.80 -0.32 16.50
CA TYR A 101 4.85 -0.41 17.59
C TYR A 101 5.51 -0.78 18.93
N SER A 102 6.52 -1.65 18.92
CA SER A 102 7.21 -2.06 20.14
C SER A 102 7.86 -0.89 20.91
N TYR A 103 8.14 0.21 20.20
CA TYR A 103 8.71 1.43 20.80
C TYR A 103 7.65 2.47 21.11
N THR A 104 6.70 2.69 20.21
CA THR A 104 5.75 3.80 20.30
C THR A 104 4.45 3.42 21.00
N HIS A 105 4.03 2.16 20.92
CA HIS A 105 2.72 1.66 21.33
C HIS A 105 1.55 2.41 20.66
N GLU A 106 1.81 3.04 19.51
CA GLU A 106 0.82 3.77 18.74
C GLU A 106 0.30 2.92 17.57
N LEU A 107 -0.99 2.95 17.33
CA LEU A 107 -1.66 2.16 16.29
C LEU A 107 -1.99 2.96 15.03
N GLU A 108 -1.93 4.27 15.07
CA GLU A 108 -2.41 5.14 14.01
C GLU A 108 -1.77 4.82 12.66
N ASP A 109 -0.44 4.74 12.60
CA ASP A 109 0.28 4.49 11.35
C ASP A 109 0.00 3.10 10.80
N THR A 110 -0.11 2.11 11.69
CA THR A 110 -0.44 0.74 11.30
C THR A 110 -1.83 0.66 10.67
N LEU A 111 -2.81 1.27 11.30
CA LEU A 111 -4.19 1.28 10.79
C LEU A 111 -4.30 2.06 9.49
N GLU A 112 -3.61 3.19 9.39
CA GLU A 112 -3.57 3.97 8.16
C GLU A 112 -2.97 3.16 7.00
N ALA A 113 -1.88 2.45 7.24
CA ALA A 113 -1.24 1.59 6.23
C ALA A 113 -2.18 0.49 5.72
N LEU A 114 -3.09 0.03 6.57
CA LEU A 114 -4.06 -1.02 6.23
C LEU A 114 -5.42 -0.45 5.78
N ASP A 115 -5.53 0.86 5.69
CA ASP A 115 -6.78 1.55 5.35
C ASP A 115 -7.93 1.17 6.28
N LEU A 116 -7.63 1.10 7.57
CA LEU A 116 -8.59 0.77 8.62
C LEU A 116 -8.72 1.90 9.62
N THR A 117 -9.91 2.04 10.20
CA THR A 117 -10.17 2.95 11.32
C THR A 117 -10.22 2.16 12.63
N LYS A 118 -10.01 2.85 13.75
CA LYS A 118 -10.17 2.25 15.08
C LYS A 118 -11.59 1.72 15.28
N GLU A 119 -12.58 2.41 14.73
CA GLU A 119 -13.99 2.01 14.83
C GLU A 119 -14.25 0.70 14.07
N GLN A 120 -13.70 0.54 12.86
CA GLN A 120 -13.82 -0.69 12.10
C GLN A 120 -13.24 -1.89 12.86
N VAL A 121 -12.07 -1.71 13.45
CA VAL A 121 -11.44 -2.76 14.26
C VAL A 121 -12.28 -3.09 15.48
N ARG A 122 -12.78 -2.06 16.17
CA ARG A 122 -13.60 -2.24 17.37
C ARG A 122 -14.89 -3.01 17.09
N ASN A 123 -15.48 -2.78 15.92
CA ASN A 123 -16.78 -3.35 15.55
C ASN A 123 -16.68 -4.69 14.82
N ASP A 124 -15.47 -5.18 14.54
CA ASP A 124 -15.27 -6.47 13.87
C ASP A 124 -14.44 -7.39 14.77
N GLN A 125 -15.09 -8.45 15.27
CA GLN A 125 -14.48 -9.41 16.19
C GLN A 125 -13.19 -10.03 15.63
N ARG A 126 -13.16 -10.31 14.33
CA ARG A 126 -11.99 -10.93 13.68
C ARG A 126 -10.81 -9.95 13.63
N LEU A 127 -11.09 -8.69 13.27
CA LEU A 127 -10.06 -7.64 13.23
C LEU A 127 -9.50 -7.40 14.62
N LYS A 128 -10.37 -7.27 15.61
CA LYS A 128 -9.97 -7.07 16.99
C LYS A 128 -9.14 -8.24 17.51
N HIS A 129 -9.59 -9.47 17.28
CA HIS A 129 -8.88 -10.67 17.72
C HIS A 129 -7.50 -10.78 17.08
N GLY A 130 -7.42 -10.60 15.76
CA GLY A 130 -6.13 -10.65 15.04
C GLY A 130 -5.15 -9.58 15.50
N LEU A 131 -5.63 -8.37 15.76
CA LEU A 131 -4.79 -7.29 16.29
C LEU A 131 -4.25 -7.64 17.66
N LEU A 132 -5.08 -8.14 18.57
CA LEU A 132 -4.64 -8.52 19.92
C LEU A 132 -3.62 -9.65 19.87
N LEU A 133 -3.82 -10.65 19.03
CA LEU A 133 -2.84 -11.73 18.85
C LEU A 133 -1.52 -11.21 18.31
N ALA A 134 -1.56 -10.28 17.37
CA ALA A 134 -0.36 -9.68 16.81
C ALA A 134 0.41 -8.86 17.87
N ILE A 135 -0.29 -8.05 18.66
CA ILE A 135 0.32 -7.27 19.74
C ILE A 135 0.98 -8.19 20.77
N ASN A 136 0.28 -9.24 21.17
CA ASN A 136 0.82 -10.20 22.15
C ASN A 136 2.07 -10.91 21.62
N SER A 137 2.14 -11.16 20.33
CA SER A 137 3.31 -11.80 19.71
C SER A 137 4.53 -10.87 19.70
N ILE A 138 4.31 -9.56 19.58
CA ILE A 138 5.40 -8.57 19.60
C ILE A 138 5.93 -8.38 21.01
N ASP A 139 5.07 -8.37 22.02
CA ASP A 139 5.44 -8.12 23.40
C ASP A 139 6.11 -9.33 24.07
N GLU A 140 6.10 -10.46 23.43
CA GLU A 140 6.87 -11.61 23.88
C GLU A 140 8.36 -11.42 23.54
#